data_32045b324a914d1112b1099a67a17c57
#
_entry.id   32045b324a914d1112b1099a67a17c57
#
_cell.length_a   1.000
_cell.length_b   1.000
_cell.length_c   1.000
_cell.angle_alpha   90.00
_cell.angle_beta   90.00
_cell.angle_gamma   90.00
#
_symmetry.space_group_name_H-M   'P 1'
#
loop_
_entity.id
_entity.type
_entity.pdbx_description
1 polymer ?
#
loop_
_entity_poly.entity_id
_entity_poly.type
_entity_poly.pdbx_seq_one_letter_code
_entity_poly.pdbx_strand_id
1 'polypeptide(L)'
;EDGCKSFKALNYYTNEEITIPMDPAMTPGENSKKYFDRYGKLKRTEEALTEQIADTEAEIEHLESISNALDIARAENDLSQIKEELTEYGYIKKHYSNKKGQKAQAKSKPFHYISSDGFDIYVGKNNFQNDELTFKFATGNDWWFHAKKMAGSHVVVKSKDGELPDHIFEIAGQLAAYYSKGRTAPKVEIDYIQKKQVKKPAGAKPGFVVYYTNYSLMAEPSLKGVREV
;
A
#
# COMPACT_ATOMS: atom_id res chain seq x y z
N GLU A 1 -41.30 -29.30 23.77
CA GLU A 1 -42.59 -28.91 24.32
C GLU A 1 -42.75 -27.39 24.17
N ASP A 2 -43.99 -26.97 23.87
CA ASP A 2 -44.31 -25.56 23.75
C ASP A 2 -44.21 -24.89 25.13
N GLY A 3 -43.73 -23.65 25.17
CA GLY A 3 -43.59 -22.91 26.41
C GLY A 3 -42.26 -23.09 27.15
N CYS A 4 -41.29 -23.83 26.60
CA CYS A 4 -39.97 -23.99 27.20
C CYS A 4 -39.13 -22.70 27.08
N LYS A 5 -38.44 -22.34 28.18
CA LYS A 5 -37.53 -21.17 28.20
C LYS A 5 -36.12 -21.48 27.69
N SER A 6 -35.76 -22.75 27.57
CA SER A 6 -34.45 -23.18 27.09
C SER A 6 -34.49 -24.62 26.61
N PHE A 7 -33.55 -24.99 25.74
CA PHE A 7 -33.28 -26.31 25.25
C PHE A 7 -31.82 -26.69 25.44
N LYS A 8 -31.53 -27.90 25.93
CA LYS A 8 -30.17 -28.40 26.08
C LYS A 8 -29.82 -29.25 24.87
N ALA A 9 -28.72 -29.01 24.27
CA ALA A 9 -28.19 -29.72 23.10
C ALA A 9 -26.71 -29.97 23.20
N LEU A 10 -26.24 -31.04 22.58
CA LEU A 10 -24.79 -31.29 22.42
C LEU A 10 -24.27 -30.47 21.24
N ASN A 11 -23.25 -29.64 21.48
CA ASN A 11 -22.51 -28.98 20.42
C ASN A 11 -21.50 -29.99 19.83
N TYR A 12 -21.71 -30.43 18.60
CA TYR A 12 -20.84 -31.46 18.00
C TYR A 12 -19.44 -30.95 17.63
N TYR A 13 -19.21 -29.63 17.63
CA TYR A 13 -17.89 -29.05 17.34
C TYR A 13 -16.98 -29.06 18.58
N THR A 14 -17.57 -28.83 19.76
CA THR A 14 -16.80 -28.78 21.03
C THR A 14 -17.06 -30.02 21.91
N ASN A 15 -18.05 -30.85 21.55
CA ASN A 15 -18.53 -32.00 22.34
C ASN A 15 -18.97 -31.60 23.76
N GLU A 16 -19.48 -30.37 23.93
CA GLU A 16 -19.99 -29.86 25.19
C GLU A 16 -21.50 -29.67 25.15
N GLU A 17 -22.17 -29.85 26.30
CA GLU A 17 -23.59 -29.55 26.43
C GLU A 17 -23.77 -28.02 26.47
N ILE A 18 -24.61 -27.48 25.59
CA ILE A 18 -24.97 -26.07 25.55
C ILE A 18 -26.48 -25.90 25.88
N THR A 19 -26.78 -24.80 26.54
CA THR A 19 -28.17 -24.41 26.81
C THR A 19 -28.59 -23.29 25.86
N ILE A 20 -29.54 -23.55 24.99
CA ILE A 20 -30.07 -22.62 23.99
C ILE A 20 -31.29 -21.92 24.60
N PRO A 21 -31.27 -20.58 24.78
CA PRO A 21 -32.43 -19.83 25.24
C PRO A 21 -33.56 -19.91 24.20
N MET A 22 -34.80 -20.07 24.68
CA MET A 22 -35.98 -20.10 23.82
C MET A 22 -37.01 -19.07 24.30
N ASP A 23 -37.76 -18.53 23.36
CA ASP A 23 -38.93 -17.69 23.63
C ASP A 23 -40.11 -18.59 23.89
N PRO A 24 -40.69 -18.59 25.12
CA PRO A 24 -41.79 -19.48 25.47
C PRO A 24 -43.11 -19.13 24.74
N ALA A 25 -43.21 -17.93 24.14
CA ALA A 25 -44.36 -17.54 23.33
C ALA A 25 -44.29 -18.07 21.88
N MET A 26 -43.20 -18.73 21.52
CA MET A 26 -42.95 -19.27 20.18
C MET A 26 -42.85 -20.79 20.24
N THR A 27 -43.29 -21.43 19.18
CA THR A 27 -43.06 -22.86 18.97
C THR A 27 -41.58 -23.18 18.80
N PRO A 28 -41.10 -24.41 19.03
CA PRO A 28 -39.72 -24.79 18.77
C PRO A 28 -39.26 -24.52 17.35
N GLY A 29 -40.12 -24.66 16.35
CA GLY A 29 -39.85 -24.35 14.96
C GLY A 29 -39.63 -22.86 14.70
N GLU A 30 -40.44 -22.01 15.31
CA GLU A 30 -40.29 -20.53 15.23
C GLU A 30 -39.02 -20.05 15.93
N ASN A 31 -38.71 -20.60 17.10
CA ASN A 31 -37.45 -20.35 17.79
C ASN A 31 -36.23 -20.72 16.90
N SER A 32 -36.26 -21.91 16.31
CA SER A 32 -35.21 -22.36 15.38
C SER A 32 -35.08 -21.42 14.20
N LYS A 33 -36.18 -21.05 13.55
CA LYS A 33 -36.17 -20.08 12.43
C LYS A 33 -35.58 -18.73 12.84
N LYS A 34 -35.96 -18.22 14.03
CA LYS A 34 -35.42 -16.96 14.57
C LYS A 34 -33.88 -17.00 14.69
N TYR A 35 -33.30 -18.12 15.17
CA TYR A 35 -31.86 -18.33 15.25
C TYR A 35 -31.22 -18.40 13.87
N PHE A 36 -31.82 -19.15 12.93
CA PHE A 36 -31.30 -19.23 11.56
C PHE A 36 -31.35 -17.89 10.83
N ASP A 37 -32.41 -17.10 10.97
CA ASP A 37 -32.55 -15.78 10.38
C ASP A 37 -31.49 -14.82 10.94
N ARG A 38 -31.27 -14.89 12.27
CA ARG A 38 -30.21 -14.11 12.93
C ARG A 38 -28.83 -14.52 12.47
N TYR A 39 -28.54 -15.81 12.38
CA TYR A 39 -27.28 -16.32 11.86
C TYR A 39 -27.04 -15.86 10.42
N GLY A 40 -28.01 -16.03 9.55
CA GLY A 40 -27.92 -15.58 8.16
C GLY A 40 -27.71 -14.08 8.01
N LYS A 41 -28.35 -13.26 8.89
CA LYS A 41 -28.09 -11.80 8.93
C LYS A 41 -26.67 -11.50 9.37
N LEU A 42 -26.20 -12.11 10.45
CA LEU A 42 -24.85 -11.87 10.99
C LEU A 42 -23.78 -12.29 9.98
N LYS A 43 -23.94 -13.45 9.33
CA LYS A 43 -23.02 -13.94 8.30
C LYS A 43 -22.88 -12.95 7.13
N ARG A 44 -24.02 -12.49 6.57
CA ARG A 44 -23.99 -11.48 5.50
C ARG A 44 -23.38 -10.14 5.95
N THR A 45 -23.61 -9.75 7.22
CA THR A 45 -23.02 -8.56 7.80
C THR A 45 -21.51 -8.69 7.94
N GLU A 46 -21.02 -9.85 8.40
CA GLU A 46 -19.58 -10.14 8.51
C GLU A 46 -18.89 -10.10 7.14
N GLU A 47 -19.48 -10.76 6.12
CA GLU A 47 -18.96 -10.74 4.75
C GLU A 47 -18.87 -9.31 4.20
N ALA A 48 -19.94 -8.51 4.33
CA ALA A 48 -19.97 -7.13 3.87
C ALA A 48 -18.99 -6.22 4.62
N LEU A 49 -18.86 -6.39 5.95
CA LEU A 49 -17.91 -5.63 6.76
C LEU A 49 -16.46 -5.99 6.42
N THR A 50 -16.18 -7.25 6.17
CA THR A 50 -14.83 -7.71 5.77
C THR A 50 -14.38 -7.02 4.47
N GLU A 51 -15.27 -6.96 3.47
CA GLU A 51 -15.01 -6.24 2.22
C GLU A 51 -14.81 -4.74 2.45
N GLN A 52 -15.70 -4.09 3.21
CA GLN A 52 -15.59 -2.66 3.52
C GLN A 52 -14.32 -2.30 4.29
N ILE A 53 -13.86 -3.15 5.21
CA ILE A 53 -12.62 -2.94 5.95
C ILE A 53 -11.44 -3.00 4.97
N ALA A 54 -11.37 -4.02 4.11
CA ALA A 54 -10.29 -4.15 3.13
C ALA A 54 -10.22 -2.95 2.17
N ASP A 55 -11.36 -2.49 1.68
CA ASP A 55 -11.45 -1.30 0.81
C ASP A 55 -10.99 -0.03 1.53
N THR A 56 -11.41 0.13 2.80
CA THR A 56 -11.03 1.30 3.61
C THR A 56 -9.53 1.30 3.94
N GLU A 57 -8.97 0.15 4.27
CA GLU A 57 -7.53 0.00 4.52
C GLU A 57 -6.71 0.33 3.26
N ALA A 58 -7.12 -0.14 2.10
CA ALA A 58 -6.48 0.19 0.82
C ALA A 58 -6.59 1.69 0.47
N GLU A 59 -7.69 2.34 0.85
CA GLU A 59 -7.87 3.79 0.68
C GLU A 59 -6.97 4.58 1.63
N ILE A 60 -6.85 4.18 2.88
CA ILE A 60 -5.92 4.78 3.86
C ILE A 60 -4.49 4.67 3.36
N GLU A 61 -4.05 3.48 2.94
CA GLU A 61 -2.70 3.26 2.40
C GLU A 61 -2.40 4.19 1.22
N HIS A 62 -3.37 4.35 0.30
CA HIS A 62 -3.24 5.26 -0.83
C HIS A 62 -3.13 6.73 -0.38
N LEU A 63 -3.95 7.19 0.57
CA LEU A 63 -3.89 8.55 1.09
C LEU A 63 -2.58 8.81 1.87
N GLU A 64 -2.08 7.83 2.58
CA GLU A 64 -0.77 7.91 3.25
C GLU A 64 0.38 8.05 2.24
N SER A 65 0.32 7.33 1.10
CA SER A 65 1.31 7.47 0.04
C SER A 65 1.28 8.85 -0.60
N ILE A 66 0.09 9.42 -0.82
CA ILE A 66 -0.07 10.81 -1.30
C ILE A 66 0.45 11.81 -0.26
N SER A 67 0.17 11.60 1.03
CA SER A 67 0.72 12.42 2.11
C SER A 67 2.25 12.40 2.12
N ASN A 68 2.87 11.22 1.95
CA ASN A 68 4.32 11.12 1.81
C ASN A 68 4.84 11.87 0.57
N ALA A 69 4.12 11.80 -0.56
CA ALA A 69 4.48 12.54 -1.76
C ALA A 69 4.44 14.06 -1.53
N LEU A 70 3.47 14.58 -0.76
CA LEU A 70 3.40 15.99 -0.36
C LEU A 70 4.61 16.40 0.51
N ASP A 71 5.02 15.55 1.44
CA ASP A 71 6.15 15.82 2.35
C ASP A 71 7.51 15.92 1.62
N ILE A 72 7.64 15.25 0.46
CA ILE A 72 8.87 15.23 -0.34
C ILE A 72 8.83 16.16 -1.57
N ALA A 73 7.69 16.74 -1.89
CA ALA A 73 7.53 17.67 -3.01
C ALA A 73 8.41 18.90 -2.81
N ARG A 74 9.14 19.31 -3.87
CA ARG A 74 10.07 20.46 -3.83
C ARG A 74 9.68 21.57 -4.78
N ALA A 75 8.83 21.31 -5.77
CA ALA A 75 8.48 22.23 -6.83
C ALA A 75 6.99 22.21 -7.17
N GLU A 76 6.51 23.27 -7.82
CA GLU A 76 5.10 23.39 -8.21
C GLU A 76 4.63 22.27 -9.15
N ASN A 77 5.52 21.79 -10.02
CA ASN A 77 5.22 20.65 -10.89
C ASN A 77 5.08 19.33 -10.14
N ASP A 78 5.75 19.14 -8.98
CA ASP A 78 5.55 17.99 -8.10
C ASP A 78 4.13 18.03 -7.52
N LEU A 79 3.71 19.20 -7.01
CA LEU A 79 2.35 19.42 -6.48
C LEU A 79 1.27 19.25 -7.55
N SER A 80 1.55 19.65 -8.79
CA SER A 80 0.62 19.50 -9.91
C SER A 80 0.31 18.03 -10.21
N GLN A 81 1.31 17.15 -10.17
CA GLN A 81 1.10 15.71 -10.35
C GLN A 81 0.33 15.07 -9.19
N ILE A 82 0.60 15.49 -7.95
CA ILE A 82 -0.16 15.05 -6.77
C ILE A 82 -1.63 15.48 -6.87
N LYS A 83 -1.87 16.72 -7.31
CA LYS A 83 -3.22 17.23 -7.54
C LYS A 83 -3.94 16.46 -8.65
N GLU A 84 -3.24 16.07 -9.71
CA GLU A 84 -3.78 15.23 -10.78
C GLU A 84 -4.24 13.87 -10.21
N GLU A 85 -3.41 13.23 -9.40
CA GLU A 85 -3.74 11.96 -8.74
C GLU A 85 -4.96 12.10 -7.82
N LEU A 86 -4.99 13.10 -6.92
CA LEU A 86 -6.13 13.39 -6.06
C LEU A 86 -7.42 13.63 -6.83
N THR A 87 -7.33 14.24 -8.02
CA THR A 87 -8.48 14.50 -8.90
C THR A 87 -8.94 13.23 -9.60
N GLU A 88 -8.01 12.41 -10.09
CA GLU A 88 -8.29 11.15 -10.79
C GLU A 88 -9.03 10.16 -9.90
N TYR A 89 -8.60 10.08 -8.63
CA TYR A 89 -9.22 9.18 -7.63
C TYR A 89 -10.39 9.82 -6.86
N GLY A 90 -10.83 11.03 -7.25
CA GLY A 90 -12.06 11.64 -6.72
C GLY A 90 -11.95 12.29 -5.35
N TYR A 91 -10.76 12.41 -4.77
CA TYR A 91 -10.54 13.07 -3.47
C TYR A 91 -10.76 14.58 -3.54
N ILE A 92 -10.50 15.18 -4.70
CA ILE A 92 -10.80 16.59 -4.98
C ILE A 92 -11.57 16.76 -6.28
N LYS A 93 -12.42 17.78 -6.33
CA LYS A 93 -13.20 18.08 -7.54
C LYS A 93 -12.32 18.64 -8.65
N LYS A 94 -12.57 18.20 -9.89
CA LYS A 94 -11.93 18.75 -11.09
C LYS A 94 -12.42 20.19 -11.31
N HIS A 95 -11.52 21.16 -11.17
CA HIS A 95 -11.82 22.54 -11.53
C HIS A 95 -11.57 22.73 -13.03
N TYR A 96 -12.63 22.96 -13.78
CA TYR A 96 -12.54 23.38 -15.18
C TYR A 96 -12.13 24.84 -15.23
N SER A 97 -10.86 25.11 -15.48
CA SER A 97 -10.37 26.46 -15.76
C SER A 97 -10.61 26.74 -17.25
N ASN A 98 -11.42 27.77 -17.55
CA ASN A 98 -11.65 28.27 -18.91
C ASN A 98 -10.45 29.05 -19.51
N LYS A 99 -9.27 28.89 -18.97
CA LYS A 99 -8.05 29.53 -19.48
C LYS A 99 -7.57 28.82 -20.75
N LYS A 100 -8.03 29.29 -21.92
CA LYS A 100 -7.39 29.02 -23.22
C LYS A 100 -5.96 29.55 -23.14
N GLY A 101 -4.95 28.66 -23.26
CA GLY A 101 -3.55 29.07 -23.48
C GLY A 101 -2.56 28.78 -22.35
N GLN A 102 -2.87 27.97 -21.33
CA GLN A 102 -1.82 27.49 -20.41
C GLN A 102 -0.89 26.53 -21.16
N LYS A 103 0.40 26.91 -21.30
CA LYS A 103 1.45 25.98 -21.73
C LYS A 103 1.41 24.78 -20.80
N ALA A 104 1.48 23.56 -21.37
CA ALA A 104 1.62 22.35 -20.59
C ALA A 104 2.82 22.52 -19.63
N GLN A 105 2.57 22.48 -18.34
CA GLN A 105 3.65 22.50 -17.35
C GLN A 105 4.58 21.31 -17.59
N ALA A 106 5.88 21.52 -17.53
CA ALA A 106 6.84 20.43 -17.65
C ALA A 106 6.55 19.39 -16.55
N LYS A 107 6.43 18.12 -16.95
CA LYS A 107 6.22 17.04 -15.99
C LYS A 107 7.37 16.99 -14.99
N SER A 108 7.06 16.83 -13.71
CA SER A 108 8.05 16.53 -12.68
C SER A 108 8.80 15.26 -13.04
N LYS A 109 10.10 15.22 -12.76
CA LYS A 109 10.95 14.03 -12.94
C LYS A 109 11.27 13.43 -11.58
N PRO A 110 11.50 12.11 -11.50
CA PRO A 110 12.05 11.47 -10.31
C PRO A 110 13.34 12.12 -9.85
N PHE A 111 13.68 12.00 -8.57
CA PHE A 111 15.02 12.34 -8.13
C PHE A 111 16.01 11.37 -8.79
N HIS A 112 17.13 11.93 -9.22
CA HIS A 112 18.24 11.16 -9.77
C HIS A 112 19.49 11.41 -8.92
N TYR A 113 20.04 10.33 -8.40
CA TYR A 113 21.26 10.33 -7.60
C TYR A 113 22.32 9.48 -8.26
N ILE A 114 23.57 9.86 -8.06
CA ILE A 114 24.73 9.05 -8.45
C ILE A 114 25.55 8.76 -7.19
N SER A 115 25.87 7.49 -6.96
CA SER A 115 26.78 7.08 -5.89
C SER A 115 28.23 7.47 -6.20
N SER A 116 29.12 7.43 -5.20
CA SER A 116 30.54 7.64 -5.40
C SER A 116 31.17 6.73 -6.45
N ASP A 117 30.63 5.55 -6.64
CA ASP A 117 31.11 4.53 -7.59
C ASP A 117 30.41 4.61 -8.95
N GLY A 118 29.57 5.65 -9.16
CA GLY A 118 28.93 5.90 -10.43
C GLY A 118 27.67 5.08 -10.70
N PHE A 119 27.02 4.51 -9.68
CA PHE A 119 25.72 3.87 -9.84
C PHE A 119 24.61 4.89 -9.87
N ASP A 120 23.72 4.77 -10.87
CA ASP A 120 22.53 5.61 -10.99
C ASP A 120 21.40 5.06 -10.11
N ILE A 121 20.85 5.92 -9.26
CA ILE A 121 19.77 5.63 -8.33
C ILE A 121 18.64 6.63 -8.57
N TYR A 122 17.43 6.12 -8.80
CA TYR A 122 16.25 6.92 -9.07
C TYR A 122 15.22 6.74 -7.96
N VAL A 123 14.58 7.85 -7.56
CA VAL A 123 13.57 7.87 -6.49
C VAL A 123 12.31 8.56 -6.99
N GLY A 124 11.19 7.87 -6.94
CA GLY A 124 9.90 8.42 -7.34
C GLY A 124 9.37 9.42 -6.31
N LYS A 125 8.82 10.54 -6.77
CA LYS A 125 8.27 11.61 -5.94
C LYS A 125 6.79 11.44 -5.62
N ASN A 126 6.08 10.62 -6.39
CA ASN A 126 4.65 10.34 -6.25
C ASN A 126 4.32 8.97 -6.84
N ASN A 127 3.07 8.52 -6.69
CA ASN A 127 2.67 7.20 -7.11
C ASN A 127 2.76 6.97 -8.62
N PHE A 128 2.50 7.99 -9.45
CA PHE A 128 2.66 7.89 -10.90
C PHE A 128 4.13 7.66 -11.28
N GLN A 129 5.06 8.40 -10.64
CA GLN A 129 6.49 8.22 -10.85
C GLN A 129 7.00 6.89 -10.30
N ASN A 130 6.50 6.44 -9.14
CA ASN A 130 6.79 5.12 -8.59
C ASN A 130 6.43 4.02 -9.59
N ASP A 131 5.26 4.13 -10.20
CA ASP A 131 4.77 3.21 -11.21
C ASP A 131 5.63 3.24 -12.49
N GLU A 132 5.92 4.43 -12.98
CA GLU A 132 6.73 4.63 -14.19
C GLU A 132 8.16 4.13 -14.00
N LEU A 133 8.80 4.45 -12.87
CA LEU A 133 10.13 3.94 -12.52
C LEU A 133 10.16 2.41 -12.48
N THR A 134 9.18 1.81 -11.82
CA THR A 134 9.18 0.37 -11.61
C THR A 134 8.82 -0.41 -12.86
N PHE A 135 7.83 0.03 -13.64
CA PHE A 135 7.25 -0.80 -14.71
C PHE A 135 7.62 -0.37 -16.12
N LYS A 136 8.11 0.87 -16.32
CA LYS A 136 8.52 1.36 -17.65
C LYS A 136 10.01 1.63 -17.75
N PHE A 137 10.63 2.16 -16.70
CA PHE A 137 12.02 2.59 -16.71
C PHE A 137 12.99 1.48 -16.27
N ALA A 138 12.67 0.79 -15.17
CA ALA A 138 13.51 -0.26 -14.64
C ALA A 138 13.48 -1.51 -15.52
N THR A 139 14.64 -2.12 -15.74
CA THR A 139 14.82 -3.41 -16.42
C THR A 139 14.78 -4.56 -15.42
N GLY A 140 14.65 -5.79 -15.90
CA GLY A 140 14.49 -6.97 -15.03
C GLY A 140 15.61 -7.19 -14.01
N ASN A 141 16.83 -6.77 -14.35
CA ASN A 141 18.03 -6.95 -13.51
C ASN A 141 18.27 -5.79 -12.53
N ASP A 142 17.57 -4.65 -12.69
CA ASP A 142 17.68 -3.54 -11.78
C ASP A 142 17.13 -3.92 -10.40
N TRP A 143 17.63 -3.27 -9.36
CA TRP A 143 17.17 -3.51 -8.00
C TRP A 143 16.16 -2.45 -7.57
N TRP A 144 15.09 -2.92 -6.96
CA TRP A 144 13.99 -2.13 -6.43
C TRP A 144 13.99 -2.19 -4.89
N PHE A 145 13.76 -1.04 -4.25
CA PHE A 145 13.74 -0.89 -2.79
C PHE A 145 12.50 -0.11 -2.36
N HIS A 146 11.95 -0.46 -1.21
CA HIS A 146 10.82 0.26 -0.61
C HIS A 146 10.78 0.05 0.90
N ALA A 147 10.29 1.05 1.64
CA ALA A 147 10.08 0.95 3.07
C ALA A 147 8.96 -0.06 3.39
N LYS A 148 9.26 -1.04 4.22
CA LYS A 148 8.36 -2.15 4.52
C LYS A 148 7.14 -1.68 5.31
N LYS A 149 5.93 -2.06 4.85
CA LYS A 149 4.65 -1.80 5.52
C LYS A 149 4.39 -0.33 5.86
N MET A 150 4.92 0.59 5.10
CA MET A 150 4.65 2.03 5.26
C MET A 150 4.73 2.75 3.92
N ALA A 151 4.10 3.92 3.83
CA ALA A 151 4.17 4.77 2.65
C ALA A 151 5.60 5.26 2.40
N GLY A 152 6.04 5.21 1.15
CA GLY A 152 7.38 5.61 0.74
C GLY A 152 7.56 5.65 -0.77
N SER A 153 8.70 6.12 -1.19
CA SER A 153 9.10 6.14 -2.60
C SER A 153 9.63 4.78 -3.06
N HIS A 154 9.36 4.44 -4.31
CA HIS A 154 10.13 3.40 -4.98
C HIS A 154 11.53 3.93 -5.30
N VAL A 155 12.54 3.20 -4.89
CA VAL A 155 13.93 3.47 -5.23
C VAL A 155 14.41 2.40 -6.19
N VAL A 156 14.98 2.81 -7.32
CA VAL A 156 15.50 1.91 -8.35
C VAL A 156 16.96 2.17 -8.56
N VAL A 157 17.78 1.14 -8.39
CA VAL A 157 19.21 1.18 -8.72
C VAL A 157 19.43 0.50 -10.06
N LYS A 158 20.05 1.21 -10.99
CA LYS A 158 20.43 0.66 -12.30
C LYS A 158 21.60 -0.30 -12.14
N SER A 159 21.40 -1.53 -12.56
CA SER A 159 22.42 -2.58 -12.54
C SER A 159 22.73 -3.03 -13.95
N LYS A 160 24.02 -3.07 -14.32
CA LYS A 160 24.44 -3.53 -15.63
C LYS A 160 24.26 -5.04 -15.79
N ASP A 161 24.65 -5.80 -14.76
CA ASP A 161 24.72 -7.27 -14.80
C ASP A 161 23.87 -7.98 -13.74
N GLY A 162 23.05 -7.22 -12.99
CA GLY A 162 22.19 -7.73 -11.91
C GLY A 162 22.88 -7.82 -10.56
N GLU A 163 24.17 -7.56 -10.48
CA GLU A 163 24.94 -7.52 -9.23
C GLU A 163 25.17 -6.07 -8.80
N LEU A 164 25.13 -5.84 -7.49
CA LEU A 164 25.48 -4.57 -6.85
C LEU A 164 26.44 -4.86 -5.70
N PRO A 165 27.42 -3.98 -5.45
CA PRO A 165 28.22 -4.03 -4.23
C PRO A 165 27.36 -3.82 -2.97
N ASP A 166 27.71 -4.45 -1.86
CA ASP A 166 26.95 -4.41 -0.60
C ASP A 166 26.65 -2.98 -0.14
N HIS A 167 27.61 -2.08 -0.22
CA HIS A 167 27.43 -0.69 0.19
C HIS A 167 26.40 0.07 -0.68
N ILE A 168 26.13 -0.35 -1.91
CA ILE A 168 25.08 0.24 -2.76
C ILE A 168 23.70 -0.20 -2.27
N PHE A 169 23.54 -1.43 -1.78
CA PHE A 169 22.30 -1.85 -1.10
C PHE A 169 22.04 -1.00 0.14
N GLU A 170 23.08 -0.70 0.93
CA GLU A 170 22.96 0.18 2.10
C GLU A 170 22.55 1.61 1.70
N ILE A 171 23.21 2.20 0.72
CA ILE A 171 22.91 3.55 0.21
C ILE A 171 21.47 3.61 -0.33
N ALA A 172 21.07 2.66 -1.15
CA ALA A 172 19.70 2.62 -1.69
C ALA A 172 18.66 2.42 -0.60
N GLY A 173 18.95 1.60 0.41
CA GLY A 173 18.14 1.43 1.60
C GLY A 173 18.00 2.73 2.41
N GLN A 174 19.09 3.46 2.60
CA GLN A 174 19.09 4.78 3.28
C GLN A 174 18.21 5.79 2.52
N LEU A 175 18.28 5.82 1.18
CA LEU A 175 17.41 6.65 0.36
C LEU A 175 15.94 6.24 0.50
N ALA A 176 15.62 4.94 0.44
CA ALA A 176 14.26 4.46 0.62
C ALA A 176 13.71 4.81 2.00
N ALA A 177 14.52 4.72 3.05
CA ALA A 177 14.17 5.15 4.39
C ALA A 177 13.92 6.67 4.46
N TYR A 178 14.79 7.48 3.85
CA TYR A 178 14.70 8.93 3.85
C TYR A 178 13.44 9.43 3.11
N TYR A 179 13.04 8.77 2.02
CA TYR A 179 11.87 9.10 1.22
C TYR A 179 10.62 8.29 1.62
N SER A 180 10.50 7.96 2.90
CA SER A 180 9.35 7.28 3.48
C SER A 180 8.77 8.01 4.69
N LYS A 181 7.62 7.57 5.16
CA LYS A 181 7.03 8.00 6.45
C LYS A 181 7.96 7.73 7.64
N GLY A 182 8.91 6.81 7.49
CA GLY A 182 9.93 6.50 8.50
C GLY A 182 11.12 7.45 8.56
N ARG A 183 11.12 8.57 7.81
CA ARG A 183 12.23 9.53 7.69
C ARG A 183 12.84 10.00 9.01
N THR A 184 12.03 10.11 10.06
CA THR A 184 12.47 10.58 11.40
C THR A 184 12.76 9.44 12.37
N ALA A 185 12.56 8.21 11.97
CA ALA A 185 12.89 7.05 12.79
C ALA A 185 14.41 6.80 12.80
N PRO A 186 14.97 6.23 13.86
CA PRO A 186 16.39 5.91 13.91
C PRO A 186 16.79 4.86 12.87
N LYS A 187 15.92 3.92 12.57
CA LYS A 187 16.08 2.90 11.52
C LYS A 187 14.73 2.51 10.94
N VAL A 188 14.74 2.17 9.66
CA VAL A 188 13.57 1.72 8.89
C VAL A 188 13.90 0.38 8.24
N GLU A 189 12.99 -0.58 8.32
CA GLU A 189 13.11 -1.84 7.58
C GLU A 189 12.77 -1.59 6.11
N ILE A 190 13.70 -1.95 5.21
CA ILE A 190 13.57 -1.75 3.76
C ILE A 190 13.55 -3.12 3.09
N ASP A 191 12.50 -3.37 2.35
CA ASP A 191 12.43 -4.52 1.44
C ASP A 191 13.12 -4.18 0.13
N TYR A 192 13.91 -5.13 -0.40
CA TYR A 192 14.56 -4.99 -1.69
C TYR A 192 14.58 -6.28 -2.48
N ILE A 193 14.51 -6.15 -3.81
CA ILE A 193 14.39 -7.29 -4.71
C ILE A 193 14.73 -6.88 -6.13
N GLN A 194 15.12 -7.83 -6.99
CA GLN A 194 15.24 -7.53 -8.41
C GLN A 194 13.89 -7.22 -9.04
N LYS A 195 13.83 -6.19 -9.87
CA LYS A 195 12.60 -5.68 -10.49
C LYS A 195 11.77 -6.77 -11.19
N LYS A 196 12.39 -7.78 -11.80
CA LYS A 196 11.68 -8.89 -12.47
C LYS A 196 10.69 -9.63 -11.57
N GLN A 197 10.85 -9.55 -10.24
CA GLN A 197 9.98 -10.20 -9.26
C GLN A 197 8.87 -9.26 -8.73
N VAL A 198 8.93 -7.95 -9.04
CA VAL A 198 7.91 -6.97 -8.67
C VAL A 198 6.80 -6.99 -9.71
N LYS A 199 5.56 -7.17 -9.27
CA LYS A 199 4.38 -7.26 -10.12
C LYS A 199 3.36 -6.20 -9.75
N LYS A 200 2.58 -5.76 -10.75
CA LYS A 200 1.41 -4.90 -10.54
C LYS A 200 0.15 -5.74 -10.66
N PRO A 201 -0.70 -5.82 -9.60
CA PRO A 201 -1.99 -6.47 -9.72
C PRO A 201 -2.89 -5.75 -10.73
N ALA A 202 -3.77 -6.50 -11.40
CA ALA A 202 -4.74 -5.91 -12.31
C ALA A 202 -5.67 -4.95 -11.54
N GLY A 203 -5.87 -3.74 -12.08
CA GLY A 203 -6.71 -2.71 -11.44
C GLY A 203 -6.10 -2.00 -10.24
N ALA A 204 -4.86 -2.33 -9.85
CA ALA A 204 -4.20 -1.65 -8.73
C ALA A 204 -3.92 -0.16 -9.04
N LYS A 205 -4.03 0.67 -8.00
CA LYS A 205 -3.68 2.10 -8.06
C LYS A 205 -2.19 2.29 -8.41
N PRO A 206 -1.77 3.45 -8.95
CA PRO A 206 -0.36 3.73 -9.19
C PRO A 206 0.47 3.59 -7.92
N GLY A 207 1.70 3.10 -8.06
CA GLY A 207 2.60 2.86 -6.95
C GLY A 207 2.33 1.59 -6.15
N PHE A 208 1.18 0.94 -6.32
CA PHE A 208 0.88 -0.32 -5.64
C PHE A 208 1.53 -1.50 -6.34
N VAL A 209 2.27 -2.30 -5.60
CA VAL A 209 3.02 -3.47 -6.10
C VAL A 209 2.86 -4.68 -5.19
N VAL A 210 3.06 -5.87 -5.74
CA VAL A 210 3.17 -7.12 -4.98
C VAL A 210 4.45 -7.86 -5.34
N TYR A 211 5.03 -8.49 -4.34
CA TYR A 211 6.17 -9.41 -4.47
C TYR A 211 6.02 -10.49 -3.39
N TYR A 212 6.56 -11.67 -3.65
CA TYR A 212 6.35 -12.84 -2.77
C TYR A 212 7.63 -13.27 -2.05
N THR A 213 8.77 -12.93 -2.61
CA THR A 213 10.08 -13.19 -2.02
C THR A 213 10.88 -11.90 -2.06
N ASN A 214 11.46 -11.50 -0.94
CA ASN A 214 12.26 -10.30 -0.85
C ASN A 214 13.38 -10.50 0.16
N TYR A 215 14.38 -9.66 0.07
CA TYR A 215 15.37 -9.44 1.13
C TYR A 215 14.94 -8.20 1.90
N SER A 216 15.40 -8.09 3.15
CA SER A 216 15.16 -6.91 3.99
C SER A 216 16.46 -6.47 4.65
N LEU A 217 16.62 -5.17 4.83
CA LEU A 217 17.73 -4.58 5.58
C LEU A 217 17.21 -3.45 6.49
N MET A 218 17.94 -3.16 7.56
CA MET A 218 17.66 -2.02 8.44
C MET A 218 18.52 -0.83 8.01
N ALA A 219 17.89 0.25 7.56
CA ALA A 219 18.58 1.44 7.08
C ALA A 219 18.29 2.67 7.93
N GLU A 220 19.30 3.50 8.17
CA GLU A 220 19.15 4.84 8.76
C GLU A 220 18.76 5.82 7.64
N PRO A 221 17.69 6.64 7.81
CA PRO A 221 17.31 7.62 6.81
C PRO A 221 18.44 8.63 6.53
N SER A 222 18.99 8.61 5.32
CA SER A 222 20.15 9.45 4.99
C SER A 222 20.27 9.71 3.48
N LEU A 223 20.89 10.85 3.13
CA LEU A 223 21.33 11.19 1.77
C LEU A 223 22.86 11.11 1.62
N LYS A 224 23.55 10.50 2.59
CA LYS A 224 25.01 10.34 2.54
C LYS A 224 25.41 9.35 1.44
N GLY A 225 26.57 9.58 0.84
CA GLY A 225 27.13 8.67 -0.17
C GLY A 225 26.57 8.84 -1.59
N VAL A 226 25.68 9.82 -1.80
CA VAL A 226 25.13 10.13 -3.12
C VAL A 226 25.17 11.62 -3.43
N ARG A 227 25.18 11.94 -4.72
CA ARG A 227 25.04 13.30 -5.25
C ARG A 227 23.80 13.35 -6.14
N GLU A 228 22.94 14.34 -5.91
CA GLU A 228 21.78 14.63 -6.79
C GLU A 228 22.27 15.29 -8.11
N VAL A 229 21.63 14.92 -9.23
CA VAL A 229 22.01 15.31 -10.60
C VAL A 229 20.86 16.00 -11.32
#